data_eed1ce32b3ab7d0101f282c2148a3283
#
_entry.id   eed1ce32b3ab7d0101f282c2148a3283
#
_cell.length_a   1.000
_cell.length_b   1.000
_cell.length_c   1.000
_cell.angle_alpha   90.00
_cell.angle_beta   90.00
_cell.angle_gamma   90.00
#
_symmetry.space_group_name_H-M   'P 1'
#
loop_
_entity.id
_entity.type
_entity.pdbx_description
1 polymer ?
#
loop_
_entity_poly.entity_id
_entity_poly.type
_entity_poly.pdbx_seq_one_letter_code
_entity_poly.pdbx_strand_id
1 'polypeptide(L)'
;PHIVVDFDLKDAMRQGLVKALVLDKRKELGALPLEFKAERDDSGNPLLSEGQRIMLRAGLSKLRKLEADFARIDPQRHPKMLVVCEDTTVTPLVAEFLQDEGLHADDVVTVDSGKKAELGEKDWAPLRQRLFDVDRHAQPRAIVSVLMLREGFDVSNICVIVPLRSSQAQILLEQTI
;
A
#
# COMPACT_ATOMS: atom_id res chain seq x y z
N PRO A 1 -30.41 5.82 11.22
CA PRO A 1 -29.22 6.64 11.13
C PRO A 1 -29.61 7.97 10.48
N HIS A 2 -29.37 9.06 11.16
CA HIS A 2 -29.62 10.38 10.62
C HIS A 2 -28.35 10.84 9.91
N ILE A 3 -28.35 10.87 8.58
CA ILE A 3 -27.32 11.55 7.80
C ILE A 3 -27.59 13.04 7.97
N VAL A 4 -26.71 13.74 8.66
CA VAL A 4 -26.82 15.17 8.92
C VAL A 4 -26.32 15.99 7.73
N VAL A 5 -25.36 15.46 6.99
CA VAL A 5 -24.80 16.04 5.76
C VAL A 5 -24.46 14.92 4.81
N ASP A 6 -24.98 14.98 3.59
CA ASP A 6 -24.54 14.13 2.47
C ASP A 6 -23.46 14.90 1.69
N PHE A 7 -22.23 14.43 1.77
CA PHE A 7 -21.09 15.05 1.12
C PHE A 7 -20.47 14.07 0.13
N ASP A 8 -20.66 14.30 -1.16
CA ASP A 8 -20.17 13.40 -2.20
C ASP A 8 -18.64 13.46 -2.27
N LEU A 9 -18.01 12.28 -2.44
CA LEU A 9 -16.56 12.14 -2.60
C LEU A 9 -16.00 13.02 -3.72
N LYS A 10 -16.73 13.19 -4.82
CA LYS A 10 -16.32 14.08 -5.92
C LYS A 10 -16.23 15.53 -5.49
N ASP A 11 -17.17 15.99 -4.65
CA ASP A 11 -17.16 17.34 -4.13
C ASP A 11 -16.06 17.52 -3.09
N ALA A 12 -15.79 16.51 -2.27
CA ALA A 12 -14.66 16.49 -1.34
C ALA A 12 -13.32 16.60 -2.08
N MET A 13 -13.16 15.87 -3.19
CA MET A 13 -11.96 15.96 -4.05
C MET A 13 -11.84 17.34 -4.72
N ARG A 14 -12.94 17.90 -5.21
CA ARG A 14 -12.94 19.24 -5.83
C ARG A 14 -12.57 20.34 -4.85
N GLN A 15 -12.97 20.20 -3.60
CA GLN A 15 -12.67 21.15 -2.53
C GLN A 15 -11.29 20.91 -1.88
N GLY A 16 -10.55 19.89 -2.32
CA GLY A 16 -9.24 19.56 -1.78
C GLY A 16 -9.27 18.96 -0.37
N LEU A 17 -10.44 18.52 0.11
CA LEU A 17 -10.60 17.89 1.42
C LEU A 17 -10.08 16.46 1.44
N VAL A 18 -10.10 15.79 0.29
CA VAL A 18 -9.50 14.47 0.08
C VAL A 18 -8.64 14.49 -1.18
N LYS A 19 -7.65 13.61 -1.23
CA LYS A 19 -6.76 13.46 -2.38
C LYS A 19 -7.53 12.95 -3.60
N ALA A 20 -7.21 13.47 -4.78
CA ALA A 20 -7.72 12.93 -6.02
C ALA A 20 -7.15 11.51 -6.24
N LEU A 21 -8.04 10.53 -6.39
CA LEU A 21 -7.67 9.18 -6.77
C LEU A 21 -7.40 9.13 -8.27
N VAL A 22 -6.19 8.73 -8.66
CA VAL A 22 -5.82 8.48 -10.06
C VAL A 22 -5.65 6.98 -10.27
N LEU A 23 -6.54 6.39 -11.07
CA LEU A 23 -6.42 5.00 -11.49
C LEU A 23 -5.41 4.93 -12.65
N ASP A 24 -4.25 4.34 -12.40
CA ASP A 24 -3.25 4.09 -13.44
C ASP A 24 -3.64 2.82 -14.22
N LYS A 25 -4.26 3.03 -15.39
CA LYS A 25 -4.64 1.94 -16.30
C LYS A 25 -3.50 1.70 -17.27
N ARG A 26 -2.75 0.62 -17.07
CA ARG A 26 -1.76 0.19 -18.07
C ARG A 26 -2.41 -0.68 -19.12
N LYS A 27 -2.21 -0.32 -20.41
CA LYS A 27 -2.75 -1.07 -21.55
C LYS A 27 -2.25 -2.51 -21.59
N GLU A 28 -1.05 -2.75 -21.10
CA GLU A 28 -0.40 -4.05 -21.01
C GLU A 28 -1.13 -5.02 -20.04
N LEU A 29 -1.81 -4.50 -19.02
CA LEU A 29 -2.58 -5.29 -18.07
C LEU A 29 -3.96 -5.71 -18.61
N GLY A 30 -4.49 -5.00 -19.62
CA GLY A 30 -5.82 -5.26 -20.16
C GLY A 30 -5.91 -6.46 -21.12
N ALA A 31 -4.76 -7.02 -21.55
CA ALA A 31 -4.71 -8.09 -22.54
C ALA A 31 -4.51 -9.50 -21.94
N LEU A 32 -4.18 -9.61 -20.63
CA LEU A 32 -3.91 -10.88 -19.97
C LEU A 32 -4.96 -11.15 -18.91
N PRO A 33 -5.51 -12.37 -18.80
CA PRO A 33 -6.33 -12.79 -17.68
C PRO A 33 -5.41 -12.95 -16.44
N LEU A 34 -5.00 -11.83 -15.86
CA LEU A 34 -4.10 -11.83 -14.71
C LEU A 34 -4.90 -12.12 -13.45
N GLU A 35 -4.59 -13.21 -12.80
CA GLU A 35 -5.01 -13.45 -11.44
C GLU A 35 -4.09 -12.67 -10.49
N PHE A 36 -4.70 -11.84 -9.64
CA PHE A 36 -3.98 -11.05 -8.63
C PHE A 36 -3.94 -11.77 -7.27
N LYS A 37 -4.11 -13.09 -7.29
CA LYS A 37 -3.95 -13.96 -6.13
C LYS A 37 -2.59 -14.61 -6.14
N ALA A 38 -2.06 -14.90 -4.96
CA ALA A 38 -0.88 -15.73 -4.84
C ALA A 38 -1.15 -17.14 -5.40
N GLU A 39 -0.18 -17.65 -6.11
CA GLU A 39 -0.13 -19.05 -6.52
C GLU A 39 0.32 -19.91 -5.35
N ARG A 40 0.18 -21.23 -5.48
CA ARG A 40 0.72 -22.17 -4.51
C ARG A 40 1.51 -23.25 -5.25
N ASP A 41 2.66 -23.59 -4.69
CA ASP A 41 3.44 -24.73 -5.19
C ASP A 41 2.77 -26.07 -4.85
N ASP A 42 3.35 -27.18 -5.34
CA ASP A 42 2.84 -28.52 -5.09
C ASP A 42 2.82 -28.91 -3.59
N SER A 43 3.56 -28.19 -2.76
CA SER A 43 3.61 -28.34 -1.31
C SER A 43 2.63 -27.42 -0.58
N GLY A 44 1.91 -26.58 -1.31
CA GLY A 44 0.95 -25.61 -0.77
C GLY A 44 1.56 -24.29 -0.28
N ASN A 45 2.86 -24.06 -0.49
CA ASN A 45 3.50 -22.83 -0.12
C ASN A 45 3.09 -21.70 -1.07
N PRO A 46 2.85 -20.46 -0.58
CA PRO A 46 2.46 -19.34 -1.42
C PRO A 46 3.63 -18.89 -2.30
N LEU A 47 3.29 -18.51 -3.54
CA LEU A 47 4.19 -17.90 -4.51
C LEU A 47 3.51 -16.66 -5.09
N LEU A 48 4.30 -15.62 -5.38
CA LEU A 48 3.77 -14.47 -6.08
C LEU A 48 3.42 -14.83 -7.53
N SER A 49 2.17 -14.63 -7.90
CA SER A 49 1.72 -14.77 -9.30
C SER A 49 2.38 -13.72 -10.20
N GLU A 50 2.40 -13.99 -11.51
CA GLU A 50 2.91 -13.01 -12.46
C GLU A 50 2.10 -11.71 -12.43
N GLY A 51 0.79 -11.79 -12.23
CA GLY A 51 -0.06 -10.61 -12.04
C GLY A 51 0.36 -9.75 -10.85
N GLN A 52 0.66 -10.37 -9.71
CA GLN A 52 1.14 -9.68 -8.51
C GLN A 52 2.50 -9.02 -8.77
N ARG A 53 3.44 -9.72 -9.42
CA ARG A 53 4.77 -9.18 -9.78
C ARG A 53 4.67 -7.97 -10.70
N ILE A 54 3.81 -8.02 -11.72
CA ILE A 54 3.58 -6.89 -12.63
C ILE A 54 3.01 -5.70 -11.86
N MET A 55 2.04 -5.90 -10.97
CA MET A 55 1.46 -4.84 -10.15
C MET A 55 2.49 -4.19 -9.22
N LEU A 56 3.34 -4.99 -8.59
CA LEU A 56 4.41 -4.51 -7.72
C LEU A 56 5.44 -3.67 -8.49
N ARG A 57 5.90 -4.14 -9.67
CA ARG A 57 6.80 -3.37 -10.55
C ARG A 57 6.16 -2.06 -11.00
N ALA A 58 4.88 -2.10 -11.34
CA ALA A 58 4.14 -0.89 -11.71
C ALA A 58 4.09 0.11 -10.56
N GLY A 59 3.78 -0.36 -9.34
CA GLY A 59 3.79 0.46 -8.13
C GLY A 59 5.16 1.08 -7.85
N LEU A 60 6.24 0.28 -7.91
CA LEU A 60 7.61 0.76 -7.75
C LEU A 60 7.99 1.82 -8.79
N SER A 61 7.65 1.59 -10.06
CA SER A 61 7.91 2.55 -11.12
C SER A 61 7.21 3.88 -10.85
N LYS A 62 5.96 3.83 -10.37
CA LYS A 62 5.21 5.02 -10.00
C LYS A 62 5.81 5.72 -8.78
N LEU A 63 6.19 4.95 -7.76
CA LEU A 63 6.85 5.49 -6.56
C LEU A 63 8.12 6.25 -6.92
N ARG A 64 9.03 5.64 -7.69
CA ARG A 64 10.29 6.27 -8.13
C ARG A 64 10.07 7.57 -8.89
N LYS A 65 9.04 7.62 -9.74
CA LYS A 65 8.67 8.86 -10.43
C LYS A 65 8.18 9.93 -9.46
N LEU A 66 7.34 9.57 -8.51
CA LEU A 66 6.86 10.51 -7.50
C LEU A 66 7.98 10.99 -6.58
N GLU A 67 8.91 10.11 -6.20
CA GLU A 67 10.09 10.50 -5.41
C GLU A 67 10.91 11.57 -6.13
N ALA A 68 11.15 11.42 -7.44
CA ALA A 68 11.84 12.42 -8.23
C ALA A 68 11.07 13.74 -8.33
N ASP A 69 9.75 13.69 -8.43
CA ASP A 69 8.91 14.89 -8.45
C ASP A 69 8.90 15.59 -7.08
N PHE A 70 8.76 14.84 -5.98
CA PHE A 70 8.80 15.38 -4.62
C PHE A 70 10.15 15.99 -4.29
N ALA A 71 11.26 15.33 -4.64
CA ALA A 71 12.60 15.87 -4.43
C ALA A 71 12.81 17.25 -5.07
N ARG A 72 12.08 17.54 -6.16
CA ARG A 72 12.12 18.82 -6.85
C ARG A 72 11.19 19.87 -6.25
N ILE A 73 10.00 19.46 -5.75
CA ILE A 73 8.93 20.38 -5.33
C ILE A 73 8.99 20.61 -3.82
N ASP A 74 9.13 19.56 -3.03
CA ASP A 74 9.18 19.58 -1.57
C ASP A 74 10.09 18.45 -1.05
N PRO A 75 11.41 18.68 -0.98
CA PRO A 75 12.39 17.67 -0.61
C PRO A 75 12.29 17.18 0.85
N GLN A 76 11.46 17.85 1.67
CA GLN A 76 11.24 17.43 3.06
C GLN A 76 10.12 16.39 3.19
N ARG A 77 9.41 16.10 2.10
CA ARG A 77 8.33 15.14 2.06
C ARG A 77 8.64 13.97 1.14
N HIS A 78 8.32 12.79 1.62
CA HIS A 78 8.66 11.55 0.94
C HIS A 78 7.40 10.76 0.61
N PRO A 79 7.08 10.51 -0.67
CA PRO A 79 5.94 9.71 -1.06
C PRO A 79 6.13 8.26 -0.61
N LYS A 80 5.04 7.61 -0.21
CA LYS A 80 5.05 6.23 0.28
C LYS A 80 4.18 5.34 -0.59
N MET A 81 4.57 4.07 -0.70
CA MET A 81 3.79 3.03 -1.34
C MET A 81 3.19 2.11 -0.27
N LEU A 82 1.88 1.88 -0.36
CA LEU A 82 1.17 0.89 0.44
C LEU A 82 0.86 -0.32 -0.44
N VAL A 83 1.31 -1.49 -0.04
CA VAL A 83 0.93 -2.77 -0.64
C VAL A 83 -0.03 -3.48 0.28
N VAL A 84 -1.21 -3.82 -0.21
CA VAL A 84 -2.23 -4.53 0.54
C VAL A 84 -2.26 -5.98 0.08
N CYS A 85 -1.76 -6.90 0.91
CA CYS A 85 -1.70 -8.33 0.63
C CYS A 85 -3.01 -9.04 0.98
N GLU A 86 -3.23 -10.22 0.42
CA GLU A 86 -4.40 -11.05 0.70
C GLU A 86 -4.34 -11.68 2.10
N ASP A 87 -3.18 -12.12 2.54
CA ASP A 87 -2.94 -12.71 3.85
C ASP A 87 -1.50 -12.52 4.33
N THR A 88 -1.24 -12.96 5.56
CA THR A 88 0.06 -12.82 6.23
C THR A 88 1.16 -13.71 5.66
N THR A 89 0.81 -14.74 4.91
CA THR A 89 1.80 -15.64 4.30
C THR A 89 2.42 -15.04 3.03
N VAL A 90 1.72 -14.08 2.43
CA VAL A 90 2.17 -13.38 1.21
C VAL A 90 3.03 -12.15 1.54
N THR A 91 2.87 -11.54 2.72
CA THR A 91 3.62 -10.33 3.09
C THR A 91 5.15 -10.49 3.02
N PRO A 92 5.77 -11.57 3.52
CA PRO A 92 7.22 -11.74 3.41
C PRO A 92 7.68 -11.89 1.96
N LEU A 93 6.90 -12.59 1.11
CA LEU A 93 7.22 -12.75 -0.30
C LEU A 93 7.21 -11.42 -1.05
N VAL A 94 6.25 -10.56 -0.72
CA VAL A 94 6.18 -9.20 -1.28
C VAL A 94 7.39 -8.37 -0.82
N ALA A 95 7.76 -8.44 0.45
CA ALA A 95 8.90 -7.71 0.97
C ALA A 95 10.21 -8.16 0.29
N GLU A 96 10.43 -9.46 0.15
CA GLU A 96 11.56 -10.04 -0.56
C GLU A 96 11.59 -9.60 -2.03
N PHE A 97 10.47 -9.73 -2.73
CA PHE A 97 10.36 -9.29 -4.13
C PHE A 97 10.70 -7.80 -4.30
N LEU A 98 10.22 -6.93 -3.39
CA LEU A 98 10.54 -5.51 -3.46
C LEU A 98 12.04 -5.24 -3.24
N GLN A 99 12.71 -6.04 -2.43
CA GLN A 99 14.16 -5.98 -2.24
C GLN A 99 14.89 -6.46 -3.49
N ASP A 100 14.47 -7.54 -4.12
CA ASP A 100 15.01 -8.04 -5.39
C ASP A 100 14.87 -7.01 -6.52
N GLU A 101 13.80 -6.23 -6.50
CA GLU A 101 13.56 -5.12 -7.45
C GLU A 101 14.32 -3.82 -7.06
N GLY A 102 15.21 -3.89 -6.06
CA GLY A 102 16.18 -2.85 -5.73
C GLY A 102 15.81 -1.92 -4.59
N LEU A 103 14.88 -2.30 -3.71
CA LEU A 103 14.72 -1.66 -2.41
C LEU A 103 15.69 -2.27 -1.39
N HIS A 104 16.16 -1.47 -0.43
CA HIS A 104 16.91 -1.99 0.71
C HIS A 104 15.95 -2.54 1.78
N ALA A 105 16.46 -3.36 2.69
CA ALA A 105 15.66 -3.91 3.80
C ALA A 105 14.99 -2.81 4.64
N ASP A 106 15.67 -1.70 4.87
CA ASP A 106 15.13 -0.55 5.63
C ASP A 106 14.07 0.25 4.84
N ASP A 107 14.02 0.08 3.51
CA ASP A 107 13.01 0.71 2.66
C ASP A 107 11.64 0.04 2.78
N VAL A 108 11.57 -1.18 3.32
CA VAL A 108 10.34 -1.95 3.38
C VAL A 108 9.97 -2.23 4.84
N VAL A 109 8.77 -1.90 5.23
CA VAL A 109 8.20 -2.28 6.53
C VAL A 109 6.97 -3.16 6.33
N THR A 110 6.93 -4.29 7.02
CA THR A 110 5.76 -5.17 7.05
C THR A 110 4.92 -4.87 8.29
N VAL A 111 3.62 -4.66 8.08
CA VAL A 111 2.64 -4.45 9.14
C VAL A 111 1.67 -5.63 9.12
N ASP A 112 1.85 -6.53 10.05
CA ASP A 112 1.00 -7.70 10.19
C ASP A 112 -0.04 -7.46 11.29
N SER A 113 -1.29 -7.36 10.87
CA SER A 113 -2.41 -7.15 11.81
C SER A 113 -2.80 -8.42 12.58
N GLY A 114 -2.37 -9.60 12.11
CA GLY A 114 -2.57 -10.86 12.81
C GLY A 114 -1.82 -10.90 14.14
N LYS A 115 -0.63 -10.32 14.17
CA LYS A 115 0.15 -10.15 15.41
C LYS A 115 -0.39 -9.08 16.35
N LYS A 116 -1.34 -8.25 15.91
CA LYS A 116 -1.91 -7.19 16.76
C LYS A 116 -2.73 -7.72 17.93
N ALA A 117 -3.30 -8.92 17.82
CA ALA A 117 -3.98 -9.59 18.94
C ALA A 117 -2.99 -10.23 19.93
N GLU A 118 -1.75 -10.52 19.46
CA GLU A 118 -0.70 -11.16 20.23
C GLU A 118 0.41 -10.19 20.64
N LEU A 119 0.65 -9.14 19.84
CA LEU A 119 1.57 -8.06 20.22
C LEU A 119 0.89 -7.17 21.26
N GLY A 120 1.40 -7.17 22.46
CA GLY A 120 1.01 -6.23 23.50
C GLY A 120 1.21 -4.78 23.03
N GLU A 121 0.49 -3.87 23.65
CA GLU A 121 0.53 -2.43 23.32
C GLU A 121 1.96 -1.86 23.28
N LYS A 122 2.89 -2.48 24.02
CA LYS A 122 4.33 -2.12 24.08
C LYS A 122 5.07 -2.38 22.76
N ASP A 123 4.72 -3.43 22.03
CA ASP A 123 5.40 -3.77 20.77
C ASP A 123 4.81 -3.00 19.59
N TRP A 124 3.56 -2.53 19.75
CA TRP A 124 2.88 -1.71 18.74
C TRP A 124 3.30 -0.24 18.77
N ALA A 125 3.67 0.28 19.94
CA ALA A 125 4.03 1.68 20.10
C ALA A 125 5.24 2.12 19.24
N PRO A 126 6.36 1.36 19.14
CA PRO A 126 7.48 1.72 18.28
C PRO A 126 7.12 1.69 16.78
N LEU A 127 6.29 0.73 16.37
CA LEU A 127 5.84 0.64 14.98
C LEU A 127 4.91 1.81 14.64
N ARG A 128 3.99 2.15 15.54
CA ARG A 128 3.11 3.31 15.40
C ARG A 128 3.92 4.60 15.29
N GLN A 129 4.92 4.79 16.13
CA GLN A 129 5.77 5.98 16.10
C GLN A 129 6.58 6.06 14.79
N ARG A 130 7.13 4.92 14.33
CA ARG A 130 7.85 4.84 13.04
C ARG A 130 6.96 5.17 11.84
N LEU A 131 5.67 4.90 11.94
CA LEU A 131 4.70 5.14 10.86
C LEU A 131 4.01 6.50 11.00
N PHE A 132 4.01 7.11 12.18
CA PHE A 132 3.34 8.39 12.44
C PHE A 132 3.99 9.56 11.68
N ASP A 133 5.33 9.60 11.63
CA ASP A 133 6.10 10.64 10.92
C ASP A 133 6.74 10.12 9.63
N VAL A 134 6.22 9.01 9.09
CA VAL A 134 6.83 8.29 7.96
C VAL A 134 7.00 9.16 6.70
N ASP A 135 6.14 10.15 6.53
CA ASP A 135 6.19 11.08 5.40
C ASP A 135 7.35 12.08 5.47
N ARG A 136 7.91 12.30 6.65
CA ARG A 136 9.08 13.17 6.88
C ARG A 136 10.41 12.43 6.80
N HIS A 137 10.37 11.11 6.71
CA HIS A 137 11.56 10.28 6.65
C HIS A 137 11.68 9.65 5.25
N ALA A 138 12.91 9.56 4.74
CA ALA A 138 13.16 8.88 3.47
C ALA A 138 12.72 7.41 3.53
N GLN A 139 12.90 6.76 4.68
CA GLN A 139 12.56 5.37 4.94
C GLN A 139 11.48 5.24 6.02
N PRO A 140 10.61 4.20 5.96
CA PRO A 140 10.49 3.25 4.85
C PRO A 140 9.86 3.90 3.59
N ARG A 141 10.14 3.34 2.42
CA ARG A 141 9.56 3.75 1.13
C ARG A 141 8.29 2.97 0.81
N ALA A 142 8.22 1.71 1.25
CA ALA A 142 7.09 0.82 1.06
C ALA A 142 6.60 0.25 2.39
N ILE A 143 5.27 0.21 2.54
CA ILE A 143 4.58 -0.41 3.67
C ILE A 143 3.79 -1.59 3.11
N VAL A 144 4.04 -2.79 3.61
CA VAL A 144 3.36 -4.02 3.21
C VAL A 144 2.43 -4.46 4.33
N SER A 145 1.14 -4.55 4.07
CA SER A 145 0.12 -4.88 5.08
C SER A 145 -0.94 -5.84 4.54
N VAL A 146 -1.53 -6.65 5.39
CA VAL A 146 -2.67 -7.53 5.04
C VAL A 146 -4.00 -6.81 5.15
N LEU A 147 -4.16 -5.98 6.17
CA LEU A 147 -5.34 -5.18 6.36
C LEU A 147 -4.98 -3.72 6.14
N MET A 148 -5.96 -3.03 5.59
CA MET A 148 -5.89 -1.59 5.58
C MET A 148 -5.68 -1.07 6.99
N LEU A 149 -4.83 -0.10 7.08
CA LEU A 149 -4.50 0.60 8.28
C LEU A 149 -5.81 1.08 8.93
N ARG A 150 -6.17 0.48 10.08
CA ARG A 150 -7.40 0.84 10.80
C ARG A 150 -7.30 2.27 11.33
N GLU A 151 -8.44 2.82 11.77
CA GLU A 151 -8.56 4.14 12.39
C GLU A 151 -7.37 4.52 13.27
N GLY A 152 -6.83 5.71 13.06
CA GLY A 152 -5.65 6.23 13.76
C GLY A 152 -4.34 6.09 13.00
N PHE A 153 -4.38 5.64 11.77
CA PHE A 153 -3.26 5.62 10.85
C PHE A 153 -3.42 6.77 9.85
N ASP A 154 -2.98 7.94 10.22
CA ASP A 154 -2.93 9.09 9.33
C ASP A 154 -1.54 9.19 8.70
N VAL A 155 -1.33 8.44 7.64
CA VAL A 155 -0.12 8.57 6.81
C VAL A 155 -0.46 9.47 5.64
N SER A 156 -0.17 10.75 5.80
CA SER A 156 -0.57 11.79 4.84
C SER A 156 0.02 11.59 3.44
N ASN A 157 1.12 10.86 3.29
CA ASN A 157 1.86 10.73 2.03
C ASN A 157 1.85 9.32 1.43
N ILE A 158 0.83 8.51 1.68
CA ILE A 158 0.58 7.34 0.84
C ILE A 158 0.12 7.88 -0.53
N CYS A 159 1.00 7.77 -1.52
CA CYS A 159 0.80 8.27 -2.87
C CYS A 159 0.62 7.15 -3.89
N VAL A 160 0.99 5.93 -3.53
CA VAL A 160 0.83 4.73 -4.38
C VAL A 160 0.19 3.64 -3.54
N ILE A 161 -0.90 3.05 -4.05
CA ILE A 161 -1.55 1.89 -3.43
C ILE A 161 -1.51 0.75 -4.44
N VAL A 162 -1.00 -0.41 -4.01
CA VAL A 162 -0.94 -1.65 -4.78
C VAL A 162 -1.80 -2.70 -4.09
N PRO A 163 -3.06 -2.89 -4.53
CA PRO A 163 -3.93 -3.91 -3.96
C PRO A 163 -3.62 -5.28 -4.58
N LEU A 164 -3.09 -6.20 -3.80
CA LEU A 164 -2.85 -7.60 -4.17
C LEU A 164 -3.97 -8.52 -3.64
N ARG A 165 -5.22 -8.07 -3.78
CA ARG A 165 -6.41 -8.83 -3.37
C ARG A 165 -7.37 -8.95 -4.54
N SER A 166 -8.08 -10.08 -4.63
CA SER A 166 -9.15 -10.23 -5.62
C SER A 166 -10.34 -9.29 -5.32
N SER A 167 -11.16 -9.04 -6.30
CA SER A 167 -12.38 -8.24 -6.46
C SER A 167 -13.09 -7.53 -5.28
N GLN A 168 -12.76 -7.81 -4.03
CA GLN A 168 -13.25 -7.03 -2.86
C GLN A 168 -12.44 -5.74 -2.63
N ALA A 169 -11.39 -5.52 -3.40
CA ALA A 169 -10.52 -4.35 -3.28
C ALA A 169 -11.24 -3.02 -3.58
N GLN A 170 -12.34 -3.05 -4.32
CA GLN A 170 -13.07 -1.83 -4.68
C GLN A 170 -13.69 -1.15 -3.45
N ILE A 171 -14.27 -1.92 -2.54
CA ILE A 171 -14.84 -1.40 -1.28
C ILE A 171 -13.73 -0.89 -0.34
N LEU A 172 -12.56 -1.53 -0.37
CA LEU A 172 -11.44 -1.16 0.48
C LEU A 172 -10.74 0.12 0.01
N LEU A 173 -10.70 0.39 -1.30
CA LEU A 173 -10.19 1.65 -1.84
C LEU A 173 -11.06 2.84 -1.44
N GLU A 174 -12.38 2.65 -1.37
CA GLU A 174 -13.31 3.69 -0.90
C GLU A 174 -13.19 3.99 0.59
N GLN A 175 -12.69 3.05 1.40
CA GLN A 175 -12.49 3.24 2.85
C GLN A 175 -11.11 3.80 3.23
N THR A 176 -10.16 3.87 2.28
CA THR A 176 -8.77 4.34 2.53
C THR A 176 -8.57 5.80 2.16
N ILE A 177 -9.57 6.39 1.57
CA ILE A 177 -9.62 7.78 1.17
C ILE A 177 -10.45 8.55 2.19
#